data_e12c593bcb770e0bdb4015f7834d6343
#
_entry.id   e12c593bcb770e0bdb4015f7834d6343
#
_cell.length_a   1.000
_cell.length_b   1.000
_cell.length_c   1.000
_cell.angle_alpha   90.00
_cell.angle_beta   90.00
_cell.angle_gamma   90.00
#
_symmetry.space_group_name_H-M   'P 1'
#
loop_
_entity.id
_entity.type
_entity.pdbx_description
1 polymer ?
#
loop_
_entity_poly.entity_id
_entity_poly.type
_entity_poly.pdbx_seq_one_letter_code
_entity_poly.pdbx_strand_id
1 'polypeptide(L)'
;MCVSPQCGKALFNRQFTFQQKPCLNISVFVRKRPFVRKPSFVDKYPFNTPMRFYPLALLALLLALGGACLHDKARPVAYAYVPTPVDGWETGDTLHFTVDSLPRTAPYNVAVGLRTSAAQPFPYRSLWLVVRERWTVPALHDQMADSALLMRLHAVRAADSTAWHFEHTDTVQLRLTDAEGDVVGEGISRFQYVFTLHTHVLPRGARADVSIFHLMRRDMLPGITDVGIMLTPTD
;
A
#
# COMPACT_ATOMS: atom_id res chain seq x y z
N MET A 1 58.06 3.62 -37.86
CA MET A 1 58.18 2.19 -37.58
C MET A 1 56.78 1.76 -37.10
N CYS A 2 55.95 1.31 -38.00
CA CYS A 2 55.56 -0.07 -38.32
C CYS A 2 55.58 -0.94 -37.05
N VAL A 3 54.38 -1.44 -36.60
CA VAL A 3 53.82 -2.69 -37.10
C VAL A 3 52.41 -2.87 -36.48
N SER A 4 51.39 -2.99 -37.33
CA SER A 4 50.20 -3.81 -37.08
C SER A 4 50.55 -5.24 -37.50
N PRO A 5 49.95 -6.30 -37.01
CA PRO A 5 48.74 -6.83 -37.65
C PRO A 5 47.76 -7.65 -36.79
N GLN A 6 46.55 -7.64 -37.31
CA GLN A 6 45.75 -8.84 -37.66
C GLN A 6 45.06 -9.67 -36.59
N CYS A 7 43.79 -9.67 -36.64
CA CYS A 7 42.91 -10.77 -37.13
C CYS A 7 42.48 -11.81 -36.06
N GLY A 8 41.21 -11.84 -35.83
CA GLY A 8 40.55 -12.92 -35.09
C GLY A 8 39.02 -12.80 -35.20
N LYS A 9 38.45 -13.05 -36.39
CA LYS A 9 37.04 -13.34 -36.57
C LYS A 9 36.69 -14.64 -35.87
N ALA A 10 35.90 -14.59 -34.83
CA ALA A 10 35.17 -15.76 -34.33
C ALA A 10 33.68 -15.49 -34.51
N LEU A 11 33.14 -16.01 -35.58
CA LEU A 11 31.73 -16.29 -35.81
C LEU A 11 31.28 -17.29 -34.75
N PHE A 12 30.50 -16.86 -33.79
CA PHE A 12 29.73 -17.78 -32.92
C PHE A 12 28.26 -17.66 -33.29
N ASN A 13 27.90 -18.52 -34.24
CA ASN A 13 26.56 -18.79 -34.67
C ASN A 13 25.89 -19.62 -33.54
N ARG A 14 25.14 -19.00 -32.64
CA ARG A 14 24.24 -19.72 -31.72
C ARG A 14 22.83 -19.63 -32.30
N GLN A 15 22.48 -20.69 -32.96
CA GLN A 15 21.09 -21.04 -33.27
C GLN A 15 20.31 -21.16 -31.95
N PHE A 16 19.42 -20.21 -31.71
CA PHE A 16 18.38 -20.35 -30.71
C PHE A 16 17.32 -21.28 -31.27
N THR A 17 17.37 -22.53 -30.82
CA THR A 17 16.29 -23.49 -31.05
C THR A 17 15.11 -23.07 -30.16
N PHE A 18 14.08 -22.57 -30.81
CA PHE A 18 12.77 -22.35 -30.18
C PHE A 18 12.18 -23.74 -29.86
N GLN A 19 12.21 -24.10 -28.58
CA GLN A 19 11.48 -25.28 -28.11
C GLN A 19 10.02 -24.90 -27.94
N GLN A 20 9.24 -25.16 -28.98
CA GLN A 20 7.78 -25.13 -28.94
C GLN A 20 7.29 -26.19 -27.93
N LYS A 21 6.67 -25.70 -26.84
CA LYS A 21 5.90 -26.57 -25.94
C LYS A 21 4.71 -27.12 -26.71
N PRO A 22 4.43 -28.44 -26.61
CA PRO A 22 3.30 -29.04 -27.30
C PRO A 22 1.97 -28.55 -26.71
N CYS A 23 1.14 -27.97 -27.56
CA CYS A 23 -0.26 -27.70 -27.28
C CYS A 23 -0.96 -29.01 -26.91
N LEU A 24 -1.52 -29.06 -25.72
CA LEU A 24 -2.38 -30.12 -25.29
C LEU A 24 -3.65 -30.10 -26.15
N ASN A 25 -3.70 -31.02 -27.11
CA ASN A 25 -4.85 -31.25 -27.97
C ASN A 25 -5.91 -31.97 -27.14
N ILE A 26 -6.85 -31.24 -26.55
CA ILE A 26 -8.01 -31.83 -25.89
C ILE A 26 -9.00 -32.22 -26.98
N SER A 27 -8.87 -33.45 -27.47
CA SER A 27 -9.88 -34.07 -28.31
C SER A 27 -11.11 -34.38 -27.45
N VAL A 28 -12.12 -33.55 -27.61
CA VAL A 28 -13.45 -33.78 -27.04
C VAL A 28 -14.07 -34.97 -27.76
N PHE A 29 -14.00 -36.14 -27.12
CA PHE A 29 -14.63 -37.36 -27.59
C PHE A 29 -16.14 -37.25 -27.34
N VAL A 30 -16.89 -36.77 -28.34
CA VAL A 30 -18.35 -36.76 -28.31
C VAL A 30 -18.83 -38.20 -28.48
N ARG A 31 -19.05 -38.88 -27.37
CA ARG A 31 -19.66 -40.21 -27.32
C ARG A 31 -21.16 -40.06 -27.62
N LYS A 32 -21.57 -40.35 -28.86
CA LYS A 32 -23.00 -40.50 -29.22
C LYS A 32 -23.60 -41.60 -28.35
N ARG A 33 -24.46 -41.25 -27.40
CA ARG A 33 -25.28 -42.19 -26.66
C ARG A 33 -26.44 -42.64 -27.55
N PRO A 34 -26.78 -43.94 -27.56
CA PRO A 34 -27.92 -44.41 -28.31
C PRO A 34 -29.22 -43.87 -27.70
N PHE A 35 -30.13 -43.51 -28.58
CA PHE A 35 -31.47 -43.01 -28.30
C PHE A 35 -32.29 -44.09 -27.58
N VAL A 36 -32.36 -44.01 -26.25
CA VAL A 36 -33.24 -44.83 -25.45
C VAL A 36 -34.60 -44.15 -25.38
N ARG A 37 -35.60 -44.78 -25.97
CA ARG A 37 -37.03 -44.44 -25.91
C ARG A 37 -37.44 -44.26 -24.46
N LYS A 38 -37.92 -43.05 -24.09
CA LYS A 38 -38.51 -42.78 -22.79
C LYS A 38 -39.75 -43.59 -22.59
N PRO A 39 -39.93 -44.31 -21.48
CA PRO A 39 -41.24 -44.71 -21.02
C PRO A 39 -41.97 -43.46 -20.52
N SER A 40 -43.20 -43.26 -20.98
CA SER A 40 -44.13 -42.27 -20.49
C SER A 40 -44.50 -42.61 -19.04
N PHE A 41 -43.87 -41.93 -18.11
CA PHE A 41 -44.30 -41.93 -16.71
C PHE A 41 -45.01 -40.61 -16.43
N VAL A 42 -46.25 -40.52 -16.86
CA VAL A 42 -47.25 -39.60 -16.32
C VAL A 42 -47.76 -40.28 -15.07
N ASP A 43 -47.53 -39.65 -13.93
CA ASP A 43 -48.45 -39.52 -12.82
C ASP A 43 -47.73 -39.40 -11.46
N LYS A 44 -48.22 -38.43 -10.71
CA LYS A 44 -48.23 -38.36 -9.25
C LYS A 44 -47.03 -37.77 -8.57
N TYR A 45 -46.85 -36.45 -8.75
CA TYR A 45 -46.46 -35.66 -7.60
C TYR A 45 -47.52 -34.54 -7.42
N PRO A 46 -48.26 -34.52 -6.33
CA PRO A 46 -49.10 -33.37 -5.99
C PRO A 46 -48.18 -32.21 -5.61
N PHE A 47 -48.04 -31.29 -6.55
CA PHE A 47 -47.39 -30.00 -6.30
C PHE A 47 -48.30 -29.16 -5.39
N ASN A 48 -48.30 -29.52 -4.10
CA ASN A 48 -49.03 -28.76 -3.10
C ASN A 48 -48.08 -28.40 -1.97
N THR A 49 -46.95 -27.72 -2.32
CA THR A 49 -46.14 -27.04 -1.35
C THR A 49 -46.59 -25.59 -1.30
N PRO A 50 -47.00 -25.08 -0.11
CA PRO A 50 -47.48 -23.71 0.00
C PRO A 50 -46.32 -22.76 -0.30
N MET A 51 -46.42 -22.04 -1.42
CA MET A 51 -45.46 -21.07 -1.97
C MET A 51 -45.34 -19.79 -1.09
N ARG A 52 -45.49 -19.96 0.24
CA ARG A 52 -45.50 -18.82 1.20
C ARG A 52 -44.17 -18.54 1.90
N PHE A 53 -43.18 -19.42 1.81
CA PHE A 53 -41.91 -19.26 2.58
C PHE A 53 -40.69 -18.91 1.75
N TYR A 54 -40.75 -19.03 0.42
CA TYR A 54 -39.64 -18.68 -0.47
C TYR A 54 -39.20 -17.20 -0.42
N PRO A 55 -40.13 -16.20 -0.33
CA PRO A 55 -39.70 -14.82 -0.27
C PRO A 55 -38.98 -14.47 1.03
N LEU A 56 -39.34 -15.12 2.15
CA LEU A 56 -38.67 -14.93 3.43
C LEU A 56 -37.27 -15.58 3.44
N ALA A 57 -37.12 -16.76 2.84
CA ALA A 57 -35.83 -17.42 2.70
C ALA A 57 -34.89 -16.66 1.76
N LEU A 58 -35.43 -16.12 0.67
CA LEU A 58 -34.66 -15.29 -0.27
C LEU A 58 -34.24 -13.96 0.38
N LEU A 59 -35.12 -13.33 1.17
CA LEU A 59 -34.81 -12.11 1.91
C LEU A 59 -33.74 -12.38 2.99
N ALA A 60 -33.82 -13.49 3.72
CA ALA A 60 -32.82 -13.89 4.69
C ALA A 60 -31.45 -14.17 4.03
N LEU A 61 -31.45 -14.81 2.85
CA LEU A 61 -30.24 -15.05 2.07
C LEU A 61 -29.60 -13.74 1.58
N LEU A 62 -30.43 -12.78 1.09
CA LEU A 62 -29.93 -11.46 0.67
C LEU A 62 -29.39 -10.65 1.84
N LEU A 63 -30.01 -10.74 3.01
CA LEU A 63 -29.50 -10.09 4.24
C LEU A 63 -28.21 -10.74 4.73
N ALA A 64 -28.08 -12.06 4.62
CA ALA A 64 -26.84 -12.78 4.98
C ALA A 64 -25.68 -12.46 4.01
N LEU A 65 -25.97 -12.29 2.72
CA LEU A 65 -24.97 -11.90 1.72
C LEU A 65 -24.59 -10.41 1.80
N GLY A 66 -25.52 -9.54 2.22
CA GLY A 66 -25.27 -8.10 2.39
C GLY A 66 -24.40 -7.76 3.61
N GLY A 67 -24.35 -8.64 4.62
CA GLY A 67 -23.55 -8.43 5.83
C GLY A 67 -22.07 -8.75 5.71
N ALA A 68 -21.62 -9.39 4.63
CA ALA A 68 -20.25 -9.89 4.49
C ALA A 68 -19.22 -8.82 4.05
N CYS A 69 -19.63 -7.60 3.72
CA CYS A 69 -18.73 -6.56 3.19
C CYS A 69 -18.33 -5.47 4.19
N LEU A 70 -18.68 -5.61 5.46
CA LEU A 70 -18.26 -4.65 6.51
C LEU A 70 -16.95 -5.08 7.16
N HIS A 71 -15.92 -5.31 6.36
CA HIS A 71 -14.55 -5.26 6.86
C HIS A 71 -14.15 -3.80 6.90
N ASP A 72 -14.43 -3.14 8.02
CA ASP A 72 -14.09 -1.74 8.25
C ASP A 72 -12.57 -1.67 8.40
N LYS A 73 -11.88 -1.47 7.26
CA LYS A 73 -10.45 -1.12 7.28
C LYS A 73 -10.35 0.15 8.10
N ALA A 74 -9.57 0.11 9.17
CA ALA A 74 -9.35 1.26 10.04
C ALA A 74 -9.04 2.48 9.18
N ARG A 75 -9.89 3.51 9.29
CA ARG A 75 -9.73 4.74 8.49
C ARG A 75 -8.56 5.54 9.04
N PRO A 76 -7.68 6.08 8.18
CA PRO A 76 -6.62 6.96 8.64
C PRO A 76 -7.22 8.19 9.32
N VAL A 77 -6.66 8.58 10.45
CA VAL A 77 -7.03 9.81 11.17
C VAL A 77 -6.29 11.02 10.60
N ALA A 78 -5.15 10.81 9.96
CA ALA A 78 -4.45 11.81 9.17
C ALA A 78 -4.07 11.19 7.82
N TYR A 79 -4.31 11.94 6.77
CA TYR A 79 -4.02 11.56 5.40
C TYR A 79 -3.78 12.82 4.58
N ALA A 80 -2.53 13.08 4.26
CA ALA A 80 -2.15 14.26 3.51
C ALA A 80 -1.09 13.92 2.46
N TYR A 81 -1.21 14.51 1.27
CA TYR A 81 -0.21 14.45 0.22
C TYR A 81 0.18 15.86 -0.20
N VAL A 82 1.47 16.05 -0.42
CA VAL A 82 2.05 17.27 -0.97
C VAL A 82 2.64 16.94 -2.35
N PRO A 83 2.27 17.68 -3.40
CA PRO A 83 2.85 17.48 -4.71
C PRO A 83 4.32 17.93 -4.71
N THR A 84 5.16 17.21 -5.44
CA THR A 84 6.53 17.62 -5.73
C THR A 84 6.56 18.46 -7.01
N PRO A 85 7.59 19.31 -7.22
CA PRO A 85 7.73 20.06 -8.47
C PRO A 85 7.76 19.16 -9.71
N VAL A 86 7.21 19.64 -10.83
CA VAL A 86 7.11 18.89 -12.08
C VAL A 86 8.50 18.52 -12.64
N ASP A 87 9.49 19.40 -12.44
CA ASP A 87 10.86 19.17 -12.88
C ASP A 87 11.62 18.15 -12.04
N GLY A 88 11.06 17.79 -10.89
CA GLY A 88 11.58 16.81 -9.95
C GLY A 88 11.64 17.35 -8.53
N TRP A 89 11.84 16.45 -7.58
CA TRP A 89 12.05 16.78 -6.16
C TRP A 89 13.52 17.09 -5.93
N GLU A 90 13.83 18.30 -5.49
CA GLU A 90 15.20 18.78 -5.30
C GLU A 90 15.80 18.30 -3.97
N THR A 91 17.12 18.05 -3.98
CA THR A 91 17.90 17.78 -2.76
C THR A 91 17.88 19.02 -1.87
N GLY A 92 17.40 18.87 -0.64
CA GLY A 92 17.23 19.99 0.30
C GLY A 92 15.80 20.48 0.40
N ASP A 93 14.94 20.20 -0.58
CA ASP A 93 13.52 20.45 -0.45
C ASP A 93 12.91 19.54 0.59
N THR A 94 12.42 20.14 1.66
CA THR A 94 11.76 19.44 2.75
C THR A 94 10.25 19.63 2.64
N LEU A 95 9.53 18.51 2.55
CA LEU A 95 8.07 18.52 2.56
C LEU A 95 7.56 18.50 4.00
N HIS A 96 6.63 19.38 4.31
CA HIS A 96 6.09 19.56 5.65
C HIS A 96 4.63 19.12 5.71
N PHE A 97 4.30 18.38 6.75
CA PHE A 97 2.96 17.88 7.04
C PHE A 97 2.61 18.19 8.47
N THR A 98 1.34 18.50 8.71
CA THR A 98 0.80 18.66 10.05
C THR A 98 -0.22 17.56 10.32
N VAL A 99 -0.14 16.97 11.50
CA VAL A 99 -1.13 16.05 12.05
C VAL A 99 -1.90 16.77 13.15
N ASP A 100 -3.19 16.93 12.94
CA ASP A 100 -4.07 17.54 13.91
C ASP A 100 -4.22 16.68 15.17
N SER A 101 -4.94 17.24 16.15
CA SER A 101 -5.18 16.61 17.43
C SER A 101 -5.80 15.22 17.30
N LEU A 102 -5.11 14.20 17.84
CA LEU A 102 -5.58 12.83 17.82
C LEU A 102 -6.85 12.64 18.66
N PRO A 103 -7.84 11.88 18.15
CA PRO A 103 -9.15 11.74 18.81
C PRO A 103 -9.12 10.85 20.04
N ARG A 104 -8.20 9.89 20.13
CA ARG A 104 -8.11 8.91 21.23
C ARG A 104 -6.67 8.50 21.50
N THR A 105 -6.42 7.99 22.70
CA THR A 105 -5.16 7.28 23.01
C THR A 105 -5.23 5.89 22.40
N ALA A 106 -4.32 5.59 21.48
CA ALA A 106 -4.26 4.30 20.78
C ALA A 106 -2.87 4.07 20.15
N PRO A 107 -2.54 2.84 19.77
CA PRO A 107 -1.44 2.62 18.86
C PRO A 107 -1.81 3.12 17.46
N TYR A 108 -0.89 3.84 16.82
CA TYR A 108 -1.03 4.38 15.47
C TYR A 108 0.11 3.92 14.59
N ASN A 109 -0.22 3.38 13.42
CA ASN A 109 0.75 3.14 12.37
C ASN A 109 1.03 4.44 11.63
N VAL A 110 2.30 4.83 11.63
CA VAL A 110 2.81 5.91 10.80
C VAL A 110 3.27 5.31 9.48
N ALA A 111 2.77 5.82 8.37
CA ALA A 111 3.11 5.35 7.04
C ALA A 111 3.41 6.51 6.10
N VAL A 112 4.37 6.30 5.20
CA VAL A 112 4.65 7.22 4.09
C VAL A 112 3.93 6.71 2.85
N GLY A 113 3.19 7.62 2.21
CA GLY A 113 2.62 7.43 0.90
C GLY A 113 3.50 8.06 -0.18
N LEU A 114 3.65 7.39 -1.29
CA LEU A 114 4.38 7.90 -2.44
C LEU A 114 3.55 7.69 -3.70
N ARG A 115 3.57 8.66 -4.61
CA ARG A 115 3.01 8.52 -5.95
C ARG A 115 4.08 8.80 -6.99
N THR A 116 4.12 7.96 -8.02
CA THR A 116 5.03 8.13 -9.15
C THR A 116 4.25 8.19 -10.46
N SER A 117 4.83 8.84 -11.46
CA SER A 117 4.24 8.95 -12.79
C SER A 117 4.63 7.76 -13.67
N ALA A 118 3.65 7.16 -14.36
CA ALA A 118 3.94 6.18 -15.41
C ALA A 118 4.52 6.83 -16.67
N ALA A 119 4.17 8.09 -16.94
CA ALA A 119 4.68 8.83 -18.11
C ALA A 119 6.15 9.27 -17.92
N GLN A 120 6.57 9.48 -16.69
CA GLN A 120 7.96 9.79 -16.33
C GLN A 120 8.37 8.85 -15.18
N PRO A 121 8.78 7.62 -15.49
CA PRO A 121 9.09 6.63 -14.47
C PRO A 121 10.25 7.07 -13.57
N PHE A 122 10.14 6.76 -12.29
CA PHE A 122 11.24 6.94 -11.36
C PHE A 122 12.40 6.01 -11.74
N PRO A 123 13.63 6.52 -11.96
CA PRO A 123 14.69 5.76 -12.60
C PRO A 123 15.45 4.80 -11.67
N TYR A 124 15.09 4.75 -10.38
CA TYR A 124 15.79 3.93 -9.40
C TYR A 124 14.88 2.86 -8.81
N ARG A 125 15.47 1.76 -8.33
CA ARG A 125 14.74 0.67 -7.67
C ARG A 125 14.22 1.04 -6.29
N SER A 126 14.90 1.96 -5.63
CA SER A 126 14.54 2.38 -4.27
C SER A 126 14.78 3.85 -4.06
N LEU A 127 14.03 4.42 -3.15
CA LEU A 127 14.11 5.79 -2.69
C LEU A 127 14.52 5.81 -1.22
N TRP A 128 15.53 6.60 -0.89
CA TRP A 128 15.94 6.83 0.48
C TRP A 128 15.37 8.14 0.99
N LEU A 129 14.64 8.06 2.10
CA LEU A 129 14.03 9.20 2.77
C LEU A 129 14.48 9.31 4.21
N VAL A 130 14.47 10.54 4.71
CA VAL A 130 14.44 10.82 6.14
C VAL A 130 13.06 11.36 6.47
N VAL A 131 12.44 10.75 7.47
CA VAL A 131 11.18 11.17 8.05
C VAL A 131 11.46 11.62 9.47
N ARG A 132 11.23 12.89 9.73
CA ARG A 132 11.39 13.47 11.07
C ARG A 132 10.03 13.89 11.60
N GLU A 133 9.67 13.38 12.73
CA GLU A 133 8.41 13.61 13.41
C GLU A 133 8.68 14.38 14.69
N ARG A 134 8.00 15.50 14.85
CA ARG A 134 8.01 16.28 16.09
C ARG A 134 6.61 16.28 16.68
N TRP A 135 6.46 15.56 17.77
CA TRP A 135 5.20 15.39 18.45
C TRP A 135 5.04 16.37 19.61
N THR A 136 3.85 16.93 19.73
CA THR A 136 3.43 17.80 20.84
C THR A 136 2.22 17.19 21.50
N VAL A 137 2.33 16.87 22.77
CA VAL A 137 1.26 16.29 23.59
C VAL A 137 0.82 17.32 24.63
N PRO A 138 -0.42 17.82 24.58
CA PRO A 138 -0.91 18.77 25.56
C PRO A 138 -0.98 18.10 26.94
N ALA A 139 -0.63 18.86 27.98
CA ALA A 139 -0.80 18.43 29.35
C ALA A 139 -2.30 18.44 29.71
N LEU A 140 -2.95 17.29 29.61
CA LEU A 140 -4.34 17.10 30.02
C LEU A 140 -4.41 16.85 31.54
N HIS A 141 -5.50 17.26 32.18
CA HIS A 141 -5.69 17.26 33.63
C HIS A 141 -5.75 15.85 34.27
N ASP A 142 -5.85 14.78 33.48
CA ASP A 142 -6.06 13.39 33.94
C ASP A 142 -4.87 12.46 33.64
N GLN A 143 -3.66 12.89 34.05
CA GLN A 143 -2.40 12.41 33.47
C GLN A 143 -1.67 11.28 34.21
N MET A 144 -2.25 10.62 35.19
CA MET A 144 -1.51 9.52 35.84
C MET A 144 -1.32 8.30 34.91
N ALA A 145 -2.25 8.05 34.01
CA ALA A 145 -2.16 6.95 33.04
C ALA A 145 -1.17 7.25 31.88
N ASP A 146 -1.02 8.53 31.52
CA ASP A 146 -0.21 8.94 30.37
C ASP A 146 1.26 9.20 30.74
N SER A 147 1.61 9.37 32.01
CA SER A 147 2.99 9.64 32.43
C SER A 147 3.96 8.52 32.08
N ALA A 148 3.54 7.26 32.23
CA ALA A 148 4.34 6.09 31.84
C ALA A 148 4.54 6.02 30.32
N LEU A 149 3.53 6.42 29.55
CA LEU A 149 3.59 6.49 28.07
C LEU A 149 4.58 7.60 27.64
N LEU A 150 4.48 8.79 28.24
CA LEU A 150 5.38 9.91 27.94
C LEU A 150 6.86 9.57 28.26
N MET A 151 7.10 8.82 29.35
CA MET A 151 8.45 8.32 29.65
C MET A 151 8.94 7.34 28.57
N ARG A 152 8.08 6.46 28.08
CA ARG A 152 8.42 5.51 27.00
C ARG A 152 8.74 6.23 25.69
N LEU A 153 8.10 7.34 25.43
CA LEU A 153 8.34 8.19 24.25
C LEU A 153 9.52 9.14 24.43
N HIS A 154 10.21 9.10 25.58
CA HIS A 154 11.29 10.03 25.93
C HIS A 154 10.86 11.51 25.78
N ALA A 155 9.59 11.77 26.10
CA ALA A 155 9.03 13.11 25.97
C ALA A 155 9.63 14.06 27.00
N VAL A 156 10.00 15.25 26.55
CA VAL A 156 10.58 16.32 27.36
C VAL A 156 9.57 17.45 27.50
N ARG A 157 9.43 17.98 28.70
CA ARG A 157 8.61 19.16 28.96
C ARG A 157 9.50 20.40 28.95
N ALA A 158 9.18 21.36 28.10
CA ALA A 158 9.84 22.65 28.13
C ALA A 158 9.43 23.41 29.41
N ALA A 159 10.37 24.18 30.00
CA ALA A 159 10.17 24.83 31.29
C ALA A 159 8.96 25.78 31.33
N ASP A 160 8.67 26.41 30.20
CA ASP A 160 7.57 27.39 30.05
C ASP A 160 6.34 26.81 29.34
N SER A 161 6.28 25.48 29.12
CA SER A 161 5.23 24.82 28.34
C SER A 161 4.38 23.91 29.21
N THR A 162 3.08 23.93 28.95
CA THR A 162 2.14 22.94 29.48
C THR A 162 2.08 21.70 28.60
N ALA A 163 2.92 21.59 27.56
CA ALA A 163 2.95 20.49 26.61
C ALA A 163 4.23 19.67 26.77
N TRP A 164 4.13 18.39 26.42
CA TRP A 164 5.26 17.50 26.28
C TRP A 164 5.67 17.40 24.82
N HIS A 165 6.96 17.31 24.55
CA HIS A 165 7.51 17.21 23.22
C HIS A 165 8.39 15.96 23.10
N PHE A 166 8.29 15.25 21.99
CA PHE A 166 9.26 14.21 21.62
C PHE A 166 9.50 14.24 20.11
N GLU A 167 10.68 13.82 19.72
CA GLU A 167 11.06 13.71 18.31
C GLU A 167 11.41 12.29 17.97
N HIS A 168 11.01 11.88 16.77
CA HIS A 168 11.40 10.62 16.17
C HIS A 168 11.94 10.88 14.78
N THR A 169 13.03 10.23 14.41
CA THR A 169 13.63 10.38 13.09
C THR A 169 14.02 9.02 12.55
N ASP A 170 13.45 8.68 11.41
CA ASP A 170 13.75 7.46 10.68
C ASP A 170 14.44 7.76 9.36
N THR A 171 15.43 6.93 9.02
CA THR A 171 15.99 6.86 7.67
C THR A 171 15.54 5.57 7.03
N VAL A 172 14.73 5.67 5.98
CA VAL A 172 14.03 4.53 5.40
C VAL A 172 14.38 4.36 3.93
N GLN A 173 14.49 3.10 3.51
CA GLN A 173 14.63 2.72 2.11
C GLN A 173 13.30 2.18 1.61
N LEU A 174 12.66 2.89 0.71
CA LEU A 174 11.42 2.49 0.07
C LEU A 174 11.73 1.77 -1.23
N ARG A 175 11.35 0.50 -1.35
CA ARG A 175 11.53 -0.27 -2.57
C ARG A 175 10.36 -0.05 -3.51
N LEU A 176 10.61 0.48 -4.70
CA LEU A 176 9.59 0.83 -5.69
C LEU A 176 9.46 -0.20 -6.82
N THR A 177 10.49 -1.06 -6.98
CA THR A 177 10.44 -2.16 -7.94
C THR A 177 10.87 -3.46 -7.27
N ASP A 178 10.42 -4.59 -7.80
CA ASP A 178 10.84 -5.91 -7.38
C ASP A 178 12.26 -6.30 -7.90
N ALA A 179 12.63 -7.57 -7.77
CA ALA A 179 13.93 -8.08 -8.21
C ALA A 179 14.04 -8.09 -9.75
N GLU A 180 12.95 -8.28 -10.44
CA GLU A 180 12.81 -8.33 -11.91
C GLU A 180 12.81 -6.93 -12.51
N GLY A 181 12.50 -5.90 -11.72
CA GLY A 181 12.44 -4.49 -12.13
C GLY A 181 11.02 -4.01 -12.39
N ASP A 182 10.03 -4.84 -12.09
CA ASP A 182 8.63 -4.47 -12.23
C ASP A 182 8.17 -3.56 -11.08
N VAL A 183 7.27 -2.64 -11.38
CA VAL A 183 6.74 -1.67 -10.42
C VAL A 183 5.83 -2.39 -9.43
N VAL A 184 6.11 -2.26 -8.12
CA VAL A 184 5.28 -2.86 -7.07
C VAL A 184 4.15 -1.97 -6.59
N GLY A 185 4.07 -0.73 -7.09
CA GLY A 185 2.99 0.21 -6.78
C GLY A 185 1.67 -0.15 -7.46
N GLU A 186 0.57 0.25 -6.86
CA GLU A 186 -0.77 0.06 -7.41
C GLU A 186 -1.17 1.22 -8.31
N GLY A 187 -1.72 0.93 -9.50
CA GLY A 187 -2.21 1.95 -10.41
C GLY A 187 -1.92 1.68 -11.88
N ILE A 188 -2.34 2.59 -12.77
CA ILE A 188 -2.15 2.48 -14.22
C ILE A 188 -1.33 3.67 -14.73
N SER A 189 -1.78 4.90 -14.53
CA SER A 189 -1.11 6.13 -14.97
C SER A 189 -0.26 6.78 -13.88
N ARG A 190 -0.61 6.53 -12.65
CA ARG A 190 0.15 6.85 -11.43
C ARG A 190 0.21 5.61 -10.59
N PHE A 191 1.39 5.31 -10.08
CA PHE A 191 1.59 4.22 -9.14
C PHE A 191 1.61 4.77 -7.74
N GLN A 192 0.79 4.21 -6.86
CA GLN A 192 0.73 4.55 -5.46
C GLN A 192 1.39 3.47 -4.62
N TYR A 193 2.18 3.89 -3.66
CA TYR A 193 2.86 3.06 -2.69
C TYR A 193 2.49 3.52 -1.29
N VAL A 194 2.42 2.59 -0.36
CA VAL A 194 2.21 2.86 1.05
C VAL A 194 3.19 2.02 1.84
N PHE A 195 4.03 2.67 2.62
CA PHE A 195 5.05 2.04 3.44
C PHE A 195 4.81 2.36 4.90
N THR A 196 4.44 1.36 5.68
CA THR A 196 4.37 1.50 7.14
C THR A 196 5.79 1.58 7.69
N LEU A 197 6.08 2.63 8.45
CA LEU A 197 7.39 2.85 9.04
C LEU A 197 7.47 2.17 10.41
N HIS A 198 6.64 2.61 11.32
CA HIS A 198 6.60 2.15 12.71
C HIS A 198 5.20 2.37 13.31
N THR A 199 5.04 1.88 14.55
CA THR A 199 3.82 2.06 15.33
C THR A 199 4.17 2.76 16.64
N HIS A 200 3.49 3.87 16.92
CA HIS A 200 3.56 4.57 18.19
C HIS A 200 2.25 4.49 18.95
N VAL A 201 2.32 4.24 20.25
CA VAL A 201 1.17 4.47 21.14
C VAL A 201 1.15 5.96 21.46
N LEU A 202 0.17 6.67 20.94
CA LEU A 202 0.06 8.13 21.06
C LEU A 202 -1.15 8.49 21.92
N PRO A 203 -1.01 9.48 22.82
CA PRO A 203 -2.10 9.92 23.65
C PRO A 203 -3.11 10.76 22.87
N ARG A 204 -4.33 10.84 23.38
CA ARG A 204 -5.35 11.74 22.89
C ARG A 204 -4.83 13.20 22.91
N GLY A 205 -5.17 13.95 21.89
CA GLY A 205 -4.77 15.35 21.78
C GLY A 205 -3.36 15.58 21.24
N ALA A 206 -2.57 14.51 21.02
CA ALA A 206 -1.25 14.65 20.40
C ALA A 206 -1.38 15.24 18.99
N ARG A 207 -0.42 16.10 18.64
CA ARG A 207 -0.25 16.73 17.33
C ARG A 207 1.16 16.50 16.85
N ALA A 208 1.37 16.48 15.53
CA ALA A 208 2.71 16.37 14.98
C ALA A 208 2.96 17.35 13.84
N ASP A 209 4.21 17.79 13.76
CA ASP A 209 4.82 18.35 12.57
C ASP A 209 5.77 17.31 12.00
N VAL A 210 5.50 16.88 10.78
CA VAL A 210 6.32 15.86 10.09
C VAL A 210 7.04 16.51 8.93
N SER A 211 8.33 16.26 8.82
CA SER A 211 9.15 16.72 7.70
C SER A 211 9.80 15.54 6.99
N ILE A 212 9.70 15.53 5.66
CA ILE A 212 10.22 14.47 4.81
C ILE A 212 11.15 15.06 3.76
N PHE A 213 12.35 14.50 3.62
CA PHE A 213 13.30 14.85 2.58
C PHE A 213 14.04 13.61 2.09
N HIS A 214 14.59 13.66 0.87
CA HIS A 214 15.29 12.53 0.29
C HIS A 214 16.81 12.58 0.53
N LEU A 215 17.45 11.41 0.59
CA LEU A 215 18.89 11.23 0.70
C LEU A 215 19.53 10.67 -0.59
N MET A 216 18.90 10.88 -1.71
CA MET A 216 19.44 10.42 -2.98
C MET A 216 20.61 11.32 -3.41
N ARG A 217 21.58 10.75 -4.13
CA ARG A 217 22.77 11.49 -4.60
C ARG A 217 22.48 12.45 -5.76
N ARG A 218 21.30 12.37 -6.35
CA ARG A 218 20.89 13.27 -7.43
C ARG A 218 20.24 14.51 -6.85
N ASP A 219 20.58 15.65 -7.40
CA ASP A 219 20.02 16.93 -7.00
C ASP A 219 18.52 17.04 -7.31
N MET A 220 18.09 16.47 -8.44
CA MET A 220 16.69 16.43 -8.85
C MET A 220 16.22 15.00 -9.05
N LEU A 221 15.11 14.62 -8.43
CA LEU A 221 14.48 13.31 -8.56
C LEU A 221 13.23 13.41 -9.44
N PRO A 222 13.30 13.01 -10.72
CA PRO A 222 12.14 12.98 -11.59
C PRO A 222 11.22 11.80 -11.26
N GLY A 223 9.97 11.88 -11.68
CA GLY A 223 9.03 10.79 -11.64
C GLY A 223 8.26 10.62 -10.32
N ILE A 224 8.67 11.28 -9.26
CA ILE A 224 7.87 11.40 -8.03
C ILE A 224 6.89 12.54 -8.23
N THR A 225 5.61 12.29 -8.02
CA THR A 225 4.56 13.30 -8.20
C THR A 225 4.01 13.82 -6.90
N ASP A 226 3.92 12.96 -5.91
CA ASP A 226 3.38 13.31 -4.60
C ASP A 226 4.05 12.46 -3.52
N VAL A 227 4.28 13.08 -2.38
CA VAL A 227 4.68 12.40 -1.14
C VAL A 227 3.63 12.68 -0.09
N GLY A 228 3.34 11.71 0.75
CA GLY A 228 2.31 11.85 1.76
C GLY A 228 2.63 11.17 3.07
N ILE A 229 1.89 11.55 4.09
CA ILE A 229 1.87 10.91 5.40
C ILE A 229 0.48 10.34 5.68
N MET A 230 0.46 9.17 6.29
CA MET A 230 -0.76 8.54 6.77
C MET A 230 -0.59 8.09 8.21
N LEU A 231 -1.60 8.33 9.01
CA LEU A 231 -1.68 7.88 10.39
C LEU A 231 -2.96 7.07 10.57
N THR A 232 -2.81 5.78 10.84
CA THR A 232 -3.94 4.86 10.96
C THR A 232 -3.94 4.22 12.36
N PRO A 233 -5.05 4.32 13.13
CA PRO A 233 -5.15 3.62 14.39
C PRO A 233 -5.12 2.11 14.14
N THR A 234 -4.42 1.38 15.03
CA THR A 234 -4.51 -0.08 15.10
C THR A 234 -5.38 -0.45 16.29
N ASP A 235 -6.25 -1.40 16.11
CA ASP A 235 -7.12 -1.93 17.18
C ASP A 235 -6.35 -2.90 18.06
#